data_162755058e7a80812c0e3e63f8a5f756
#
_entry.id   162755058e7a80812c0e3e63f8a5f756
#
_cell.length_a   1.000
_cell.length_b   1.000
_cell.length_c   1.000
_cell.angle_alpha   90.00
_cell.angle_beta   90.00
_cell.angle_gamma   90.00
#
_symmetry.space_group_name_H-M   'P 1'
#
loop_
_entity.id
_entity.type
_entity.pdbx_description
1 polymer ?
#
loop_
_entity_poly.entity_id
_entity_poly.type
_entity_poly.pdbx_seq_one_letter_code
_entity_poly.pdbx_strand_id
1 'polypeptide(L)'
;MRLLAAGLLLFLAACAKPPEAPKPPAFSLKPASFADLPGWQQDSMAEALPALRASCPRLLAQKTRPGPDGFALFGPIEAWQPFCDGLAGLAPNDTAGLRHLIETEMQPVQVLGDGKPEGLFTGYYEPSLQGSRQRRPGYDVPIYGLPPDLVQVDLGQFRSEWRGQRTAGRVQNGFLRPYDDRAGIEAGKLEGKAPVLAWAADPVAAFFLQIQGSGRIELAEGGLLRVGFAGQNGHPYTAIGRVLIERGALAREEVTMPRLKQWLAENPTEAPALLRENKSFVFFREIAPSANTATARTVGAQPDGPLGAQGLPLSPGRSLAVDRTHLAMGLPVWLAASRPGNGSHPGNGADLPLNRLMLAQDTGGAIRGGVRGDVFWGHGLEAEAIAGAMKHAGRYWLLLPRAVAGRAAGQPQS
;
A
#
# COMPACT_ATOMS: atom_id res chain seq x y z
N MET A 1 6.30 2.41 -81.36
CA MET A 1 6.57 1.35 -80.41
C MET A 1 7.41 1.94 -79.27
N ARG A 2 6.83 2.26 -78.12
CA ARG A 2 7.53 2.71 -76.90
C ARG A 2 7.12 1.77 -75.76
N LEU A 3 8.02 0.96 -75.32
CA LEU A 3 7.84 0.09 -74.14
C LEU A 3 7.98 0.90 -72.84
N LEU A 4 6.95 0.91 -72.02
CA LEU A 4 6.95 1.38 -70.67
C LEU A 4 7.35 0.21 -69.75
N ALA A 5 8.49 0.32 -69.07
CA ALA A 5 8.91 -0.57 -68.02
C ALA A 5 8.31 -0.07 -66.69
N ALA A 6 7.40 -0.85 -66.10
CA ALA A 6 6.87 -0.59 -64.76
C ALA A 6 7.81 -1.21 -63.71
N GLY A 7 8.49 -0.36 -62.93
CA GLY A 7 9.31 -0.75 -61.82
C GLY A 7 8.44 -1.04 -60.57
N LEU A 8 8.44 -2.29 -60.09
CA LEU A 8 7.78 -2.74 -58.87
C LEU A 8 8.71 -2.45 -57.67
N LEU A 9 8.41 -1.39 -56.91
CA LEU A 9 9.09 -1.08 -55.65
C LEU A 9 8.50 -1.99 -54.52
N LEU A 10 9.24 -3.02 -54.14
CA LEU A 10 8.98 -3.80 -52.95
C LEU A 10 9.32 -3.00 -51.67
N PHE A 11 8.32 -2.53 -50.95
CA PHE A 11 8.48 -2.04 -49.59
C PHE A 11 8.71 -3.21 -48.66
N LEU A 12 9.94 -3.43 -48.21
CA LEU A 12 10.28 -4.26 -47.07
C LEU A 12 9.82 -3.55 -45.77
N ALA A 13 8.63 -3.90 -45.29
CA ALA A 13 8.22 -3.50 -43.96
C ALA A 13 9.07 -4.26 -42.94
N ALA A 14 10.08 -3.59 -42.39
CA ALA A 14 10.83 -4.06 -41.24
C ALA A 14 9.86 -4.14 -40.04
N CYS A 15 9.47 -5.35 -39.67
CA CYS A 15 8.77 -5.59 -38.40
C CYS A 15 9.69 -5.21 -37.25
N ALA A 16 9.61 -3.97 -36.78
CA ALA A 16 10.23 -3.57 -35.54
C ALA A 16 9.58 -4.37 -34.41
N LYS A 17 10.35 -5.22 -33.72
CA LYS A 17 9.92 -5.88 -32.50
C LYS A 17 9.40 -4.81 -31.53
N PRO A 18 8.20 -4.98 -30.94
CA PRO A 18 7.75 -4.05 -29.91
C PRO A 18 8.79 -4.02 -28.79
N PRO A 19 9.02 -2.85 -28.16
CA PRO A 19 9.98 -2.74 -27.07
C PRO A 19 9.61 -3.77 -25.99
N GLU A 20 10.58 -4.57 -25.60
CA GLU A 20 10.44 -5.58 -24.56
C GLU A 20 9.99 -4.87 -23.27
N ALA A 21 8.88 -5.31 -22.68
CA ALA A 21 8.42 -4.75 -21.42
C ALA A 21 9.55 -4.84 -20.39
N PRO A 22 9.78 -3.80 -19.57
CA PRO A 22 10.87 -3.81 -18.60
C PRO A 22 10.74 -5.05 -17.71
N LYS A 23 11.82 -5.84 -17.68
CA LYS A 23 11.90 -7.05 -16.86
C LYS A 23 11.65 -6.65 -15.41
N PRO A 24 10.71 -7.32 -14.68
CA PRO A 24 10.47 -6.98 -13.28
C PRO A 24 11.78 -7.08 -12.49
N PRO A 25 12.01 -6.16 -11.52
CA PRO A 25 13.22 -6.15 -10.70
C PRO A 25 13.44 -7.51 -10.08
N ALA A 26 14.66 -8.06 -10.22
CA ALA A 26 15.00 -9.34 -9.65
C ALA A 26 14.99 -9.25 -8.13
N PHE A 27 14.07 -10.01 -7.49
CA PHE A 27 14.01 -10.14 -6.03
C PHE A 27 14.97 -11.26 -5.61
N SER A 28 15.83 -10.98 -4.62
CA SER A 28 16.70 -11.99 -4.04
C SER A 28 16.95 -11.75 -2.55
N LEU A 29 17.42 -12.78 -1.85
CA LEU A 29 17.68 -12.75 -0.42
C LEU A 29 19.17 -13.05 -0.16
N LYS A 30 19.77 -12.30 0.76
CA LYS A 30 21.14 -12.50 1.22
C LYS A 30 21.14 -12.87 2.70
N PRO A 31 21.90 -13.89 3.14
CA PRO A 31 22.07 -14.21 4.55
C PRO A 31 22.53 -12.98 5.33
N ALA A 32 22.00 -12.81 6.55
CA ALA A 32 22.40 -11.75 7.46
C ALA A 32 22.36 -12.27 8.91
N SER A 33 22.95 -11.49 9.80
CA SER A 33 22.93 -11.70 11.25
C SER A 33 22.24 -10.53 11.94
N PHE A 34 21.86 -10.68 13.22
CA PHE A 34 21.30 -9.57 14.00
C PHE A 34 22.27 -8.42 14.20
N ALA A 35 23.59 -8.67 14.11
CA ALA A 35 24.61 -7.63 14.15
C ALA A 35 24.60 -6.71 12.92
N ASP A 36 24.04 -7.20 11.79
CA ASP A 36 23.91 -6.41 10.56
C ASP A 36 22.69 -5.48 10.56
N LEU A 37 21.84 -5.56 11.59
CA LEU A 37 20.60 -4.78 11.71
C LEU A 37 20.88 -3.47 12.47
N PRO A 38 20.89 -2.30 11.81
CA PRO A 38 21.13 -1.04 12.49
C PRO A 38 20.08 -0.78 13.56
N GLY A 39 20.50 -0.42 14.76
CA GLY A 39 19.57 -0.06 15.84
C GLY A 39 18.79 -1.23 16.45
N TRP A 40 19.19 -2.49 16.21
CA TRP A 40 18.49 -3.67 16.72
C TRP A 40 18.23 -3.65 18.23
N GLN A 41 19.21 -3.20 19.00
CA GLN A 41 19.13 -3.15 20.47
C GLN A 41 18.32 -1.96 21.00
N GLN A 42 18.05 -0.93 20.17
CA GLN A 42 17.43 0.34 20.59
C GLN A 42 15.92 0.38 20.36
N ASP A 43 15.34 -0.54 19.56
CA ASP A 43 13.92 -0.52 19.25
C ASP A 43 13.06 -0.97 20.44
N SER A 44 11.98 -0.25 20.69
CA SER A 44 10.91 -0.61 21.64
C SER A 44 10.00 -1.68 21.01
N MET A 45 10.54 -2.87 20.76
CA MET A 45 9.89 -3.95 19.99
C MET A 45 8.52 -4.36 20.53
N ALA A 46 8.27 -4.20 21.84
CA ALA A 46 6.99 -4.52 22.45
C ALA A 46 5.80 -3.79 21.80
N GLU A 47 6.02 -2.63 21.20
CA GLU A 47 5.00 -1.92 20.42
C GLU A 47 4.50 -2.74 19.20
N ALA A 48 5.30 -3.66 18.67
CA ALA A 48 4.91 -4.55 17.57
C ALA A 48 4.18 -5.82 18.07
N LEU A 49 4.25 -6.14 19.36
CA LEU A 49 3.72 -7.38 19.91
C LEU A 49 2.22 -7.59 19.65
N PRO A 50 1.34 -6.57 19.79
CA PRO A 50 -0.08 -6.73 19.45
C PRO A 50 -0.31 -7.11 17.99
N ALA A 51 0.41 -6.48 17.07
CA ALA A 51 0.30 -6.75 15.64
C ALA A 51 0.85 -8.15 15.29
N LEU A 52 1.96 -8.57 15.91
CA LEU A 52 2.53 -9.92 15.77
C LEU A 52 1.53 -10.99 16.22
N ARG A 53 0.95 -10.83 17.43
CA ARG A 53 -0.05 -11.74 17.96
C ARG A 53 -1.29 -11.86 17.09
N ALA A 54 -1.77 -10.74 16.56
CA ALA A 54 -2.90 -10.73 15.65
C ALA A 54 -2.57 -11.39 14.30
N SER A 55 -1.33 -11.23 13.82
CA SER A 55 -0.88 -11.78 12.54
C SER A 55 -0.64 -13.27 12.56
N CYS A 56 -0.20 -13.86 13.68
CA CYS A 56 0.13 -15.27 13.79
C CYS A 56 -1.00 -16.21 13.38
N PRO A 57 -2.24 -16.10 13.89
CA PRO A 57 -3.34 -16.97 13.46
C PRO A 57 -3.62 -16.85 11.96
N ARG A 58 -3.49 -15.63 11.39
CA ARG A 58 -3.65 -15.40 9.96
C ARG A 58 -2.52 -16.01 9.15
N LEU A 59 -1.30 -15.93 9.64
CA LEU A 59 -0.12 -16.52 9.02
C LEU A 59 -0.23 -18.06 9.01
N LEU A 60 -0.63 -18.68 10.12
CA LEU A 60 -0.78 -20.12 10.25
C LEU A 60 -1.98 -20.68 9.47
N ALA A 61 -3.03 -19.88 9.23
CA ALA A 61 -4.20 -20.29 8.46
C ALA A 61 -4.03 -20.18 6.94
N GLN A 62 -2.92 -19.64 6.43
CA GLN A 62 -2.71 -19.47 5.00
C GLN A 62 -2.44 -20.82 4.31
N LYS A 63 -3.43 -21.31 3.54
CA LYS A 63 -3.31 -22.56 2.75
C LYS A 63 -2.43 -22.42 1.51
N THR A 64 -2.35 -21.20 0.94
CA THR A 64 -1.52 -20.87 -0.22
C THR A 64 -0.84 -19.53 0.05
N ARG A 65 0.47 -19.46 -0.17
CA ARG A 65 1.24 -18.23 0.02
C ARG A 65 1.50 -17.58 -1.33
N PRO A 66 1.19 -16.27 -1.48
CA PRO A 66 1.58 -15.54 -2.68
C PRO A 66 3.10 -15.34 -2.69
N GLY A 67 3.69 -15.53 -3.84
CA GLY A 67 5.10 -15.34 -4.16
C GLY A 67 5.39 -16.00 -5.50
N PRO A 68 6.46 -15.62 -6.22
CA PRO A 68 6.78 -16.20 -7.53
C PRO A 68 6.88 -17.73 -7.47
N ASP A 69 7.31 -18.30 -6.34
CA ASP A 69 7.45 -19.73 -6.10
C ASP A 69 6.62 -20.22 -4.90
N GLY A 70 5.59 -19.48 -4.51
CA GLY A 70 4.55 -19.82 -3.52
C GLY A 70 5.03 -20.27 -2.14
N PHE A 71 5.90 -21.23 -2.06
CA PHE A 71 6.30 -21.93 -0.83
C PHE A 71 7.78 -21.73 -0.45
N ALA A 72 8.66 -21.49 -1.43
CA ALA A 72 10.10 -21.58 -1.20
C ALA A 72 10.65 -20.51 -0.25
N LEU A 73 10.14 -19.28 -0.33
CA LEU A 73 10.65 -18.13 0.45
C LEU A 73 10.25 -18.12 1.91
N PHE A 74 9.07 -18.68 2.24
CA PHE A 74 8.50 -18.57 3.58
C PHE A 74 8.44 -19.91 4.32
N GLY A 75 8.81 -20.99 3.65
CA GLY A 75 8.83 -22.34 4.17
C GLY A 75 7.46 -22.89 4.58
N PRO A 76 7.45 -24.08 5.16
CA PRO A 76 6.22 -24.69 5.65
C PRO A 76 5.63 -23.90 6.84
N ILE A 77 4.32 -23.96 6.98
CA ILE A 77 3.58 -23.25 8.05
C ILE A 77 4.08 -23.67 9.42
N GLU A 78 4.42 -24.93 9.57
CA GLU A 78 4.90 -25.56 10.81
C GLU A 78 6.19 -24.89 11.33
N ALA A 79 7.01 -24.35 10.43
CA ALA A 79 8.23 -23.64 10.83
C ALA A 79 7.95 -22.34 11.62
N TRP A 80 6.74 -21.78 11.50
CA TRP A 80 6.33 -20.55 12.18
C TRP A 80 5.69 -20.81 13.54
N GLN A 81 5.27 -22.06 13.81
CA GLN A 81 4.55 -22.41 15.01
C GLN A 81 5.32 -22.07 16.31
N PRO A 82 6.64 -22.42 16.46
CA PRO A 82 7.37 -22.12 17.70
C PRO A 82 7.40 -20.63 18.02
N PHE A 83 7.61 -19.78 17.01
CA PHE A 83 7.58 -18.33 17.17
C PHE A 83 6.18 -17.84 17.60
N CYS A 84 5.13 -18.31 16.93
CA CYS A 84 3.76 -17.92 17.24
C CYS A 84 3.33 -18.35 18.64
N ASP A 85 3.72 -19.54 19.07
CA ASP A 85 3.44 -20.05 20.42
C ASP A 85 4.20 -19.23 21.47
N GLY A 86 5.48 -18.92 21.22
CA GLY A 86 6.29 -18.09 22.10
C GLY A 86 5.71 -16.69 22.32
N LEU A 87 5.08 -16.08 21.30
CA LEU A 87 4.43 -14.78 21.44
C LEU A 87 3.30 -14.78 22.47
N ALA A 88 2.59 -15.89 22.63
CA ALA A 88 1.46 -15.99 23.58
C ALA A 88 1.92 -15.85 25.04
N GLY A 89 3.14 -16.31 25.35
CA GLY A 89 3.70 -16.28 26.70
C GLY A 89 4.31 -14.95 27.14
N LEU A 90 4.51 -13.99 26.23
CA LEU A 90 5.17 -12.71 26.56
C LEU A 90 4.21 -11.76 27.31
N ALA A 91 4.74 -10.92 28.20
CA ALA A 91 3.97 -9.82 28.77
C ALA A 91 3.73 -8.71 27.71
N PRO A 92 2.68 -7.87 27.85
CA PRO A 92 2.35 -6.84 26.84
C PRO A 92 3.49 -5.86 26.47
N ASN A 93 4.35 -5.55 27.43
CA ASN A 93 5.45 -4.57 27.25
C ASN A 93 6.84 -5.22 27.30
N ASP A 94 6.93 -6.54 27.08
CA ASP A 94 8.18 -7.28 27.19
C ASP A 94 9.03 -7.17 25.94
N THR A 95 9.75 -6.06 25.81
CA THR A 95 10.70 -5.85 24.72
C THR A 95 11.86 -6.85 24.75
N ALA A 96 12.37 -7.17 25.94
CA ALA A 96 13.51 -8.08 26.08
C ALA A 96 13.12 -9.51 25.72
N GLY A 97 11.98 -9.98 26.21
CA GLY A 97 11.44 -11.30 25.89
C GLY A 97 11.12 -11.45 24.40
N LEU A 98 10.52 -10.42 23.77
CA LEU A 98 10.25 -10.45 22.34
C LEU A 98 11.54 -10.49 21.51
N ARG A 99 12.55 -9.68 21.88
CA ARG A 99 13.86 -9.72 21.20
C ARG A 99 14.50 -11.09 21.32
N HIS A 100 14.52 -11.64 22.53
CA HIS A 100 15.06 -12.98 22.78
C HIS A 100 14.33 -14.06 21.96
N LEU A 101 13.00 -14.02 21.92
CA LEU A 101 12.20 -14.95 21.11
C LEU A 101 12.56 -14.85 19.62
N ILE A 102 12.67 -13.63 19.10
CA ILE A 102 13.06 -13.40 17.70
C ILE A 102 14.48 -13.93 17.45
N GLU A 103 15.43 -13.60 18.31
CA GLU A 103 16.83 -14.05 18.16
C GLU A 103 16.97 -15.58 18.28
N THR A 104 16.10 -16.24 19.02
CA THR A 104 16.09 -17.70 19.18
C THR A 104 15.46 -18.40 17.98
N GLU A 105 14.27 -17.96 17.57
CA GLU A 105 13.45 -18.68 16.58
C GLU A 105 13.71 -18.23 15.14
N MET A 106 14.20 -16.99 14.96
CA MET A 106 14.31 -16.37 13.65
C MET A 106 15.75 -16.13 13.24
N GLN A 107 15.94 -15.92 11.95
CA GLN A 107 17.19 -15.42 11.34
C GLN A 107 16.86 -14.33 10.33
N PRO A 108 17.59 -13.19 10.36
CA PRO A 108 17.43 -12.14 9.38
C PRO A 108 18.01 -12.57 8.02
N VAL A 109 17.30 -12.19 6.96
CA VAL A 109 17.76 -12.26 5.57
C VAL A 109 17.54 -10.91 4.92
N GLN A 110 18.59 -10.33 4.34
CA GLN A 110 18.51 -9.04 3.66
C GLN A 110 17.82 -9.19 2.32
N VAL A 111 16.87 -8.31 2.06
CA VAL A 111 16.19 -8.25 0.76
C VAL A 111 17.00 -7.40 -0.21
N LEU A 112 17.13 -7.89 -1.44
CA LEU A 112 17.77 -7.20 -2.56
C LEU A 112 16.78 -7.07 -3.71
N GLY A 113 16.72 -5.88 -4.30
CA GLY A 113 16.02 -5.61 -5.56
C GLY A 113 17.05 -5.27 -6.64
N ASP A 114 17.09 -6.03 -7.74
CA ASP A 114 18.14 -5.92 -8.77
C ASP A 114 19.57 -5.95 -8.21
N GLY A 115 19.80 -6.84 -7.22
CA GLY A 115 21.09 -6.98 -6.54
C GLY A 115 21.44 -5.85 -5.58
N LYS A 116 20.56 -4.85 -5.39
CA LYS A 116 20.79 -3.69 -4.50
C LYS A 116 19.96 -3.82 -3.21
N PRO A 117 20.55 -3.56 -2.05
CA PRO A 117 19.84 -3.62 -0.78
C PRO A 117 19.00 -2.36 -0.50
N GLU A 118 19.23 -1.28 -1.22
CA GLU A 118 18.56 -0.01 -1.00
C GLU A 118 17.36 0.17 -1.93
N GLY A 119 16.28 0.71 -1.37
CA GLY A 119 15.08 1.06 -2.09
C GLY A 119 14.35 2.24 -1.45
N LEU A 120 13.17 2.52 -1.94
CA LEU A 120 12.38 3.68 -1.55
C LEU A 120 11.35 3.31 -0.47
N PHE A 121 11.35 4.08 0.62
CA PHE A 121 10.35 4.03 1.68
C PHE A 121 9.60 5.34 1.78
N THR A 122 8.28 5.24 1.77
CA THR A 122 7.35 6.36 1.90
C THR A 122 6.47 6.17 3.13
N GLY A 123 5.58 7.10 3.41
CA GLY A 123 4.60 7.00 4.48
C GLY A 123 3.17 7.18 3.98
N TYR A 124 2.23 6.56 4.68
CA TYR A 124 0.81 6.79 4.51
C TYR A 124 0.12 6.89 5.87
N TYR A 125 -1.07 7.44 5.87
CA TYR A 125 -1.84 7.70 7.07
C TYR A 125 -3.34 7.52 6.81
N GLU A 126 -4.14 7.49 7.85
CA GLU A 126 -5.61 7.48 7.76
C GLU A 126 -6.12 8.91 7.81
N PRO A 127 -6.55 9.50 6.68
CA PRO A 127 -7.04 10.87 6.66
C PRO A 127 -8.37 11.01 7.41
N SER A 128 -8.56 12.18 8.03
CA SER A 128 -9.83 12.59 8.59
C SER A 128 -10.43 13.71 7.74
N LEU A 129 -11.72 13.62 7.45
CA LEU A 129 -12.46 14.63 6.69
C LEU A 129 -13.84 14.86 7.28
N GLN A 130 -14.38 16.05 7.02
CA GLN A 130 -15.75 16.42 7.42
C GLN A 130 -16.74 15.86 6.43
N GLY A 131 -17.84 15.28 6.92
CA GLY A 131 -18.90 14.72 6.07
C GLY A 131 -20.27 14.69 6.72
N SER A 132 -21.24 14.18 5.99
CA SER A 132 -22.62 13.99 6.46
C SER A 132 -23.18 12.71 5.82
N ARG A 133 -24.09 12.01 6.51
CA ARG A 133 -24.84 10.89 5.94
C ARG A 133 -25.84 11.32 4.87
N GLN A 134 -26.22 12.59 4.87
CA GLN A 134 -27.18 13.14 3.94
C GLN A 134 -26.54 14.24 3.10
N ARG A 135 -26.93 14.30 1.82
CA ARG A 135 -26.57 15.42 0.96
C ARG A 135 -27.24 16.70 1.47
N ARG A 136 -26.46 17.74 1.71
CA ARG A 136 -26.93 19.05 2.17
C ARG A 136 -25.91 20.12 1.79
N PRO A 137 -26.26 21.41 1.83
CA PRO A 137 -25.33 22.49 1.48
C PRO A 137 -23.99 22.38 2.22
N GLY A 138 -22.88 22.43 1.49
CA GLY A 138 -21.54 22.23 2.01
C GLY A 138 -21.10 20.77 2.18
N TYR A 139 -21.96 19.80 1.83
CA TYR A 139 -21.66 18.36 1.84
C TYR A 139 -22.20 17.75 0.55
N ASP A 140 -21.46 17.98 -0.55
CA ASP A 140 -21.93 17.69 -1.91
C ASP A 140 -21.10 16.61 -2.61
N VAL A 141 -19.97 16.20 -2.04
CA VAL A 141 -19.03 15.25 -2.66
C VAL A 141 -19.35 13.83 -2.19
N PRO A 142 -19.87 12.94 -3.06
CA PRO A 142 -20.26 11.60 -2.66
C PRO A 142 -19.05 10.71 -2.38
N ILE A 143 -19.05 10.04 -1.24
CA ILE A 143 -18.17 8.91 -0.93
C ILE A 143 -18.92 7.64 -1.29
N TYR A 144 -18.63 7.11 -2.48
CA TYR A 144 -19.33 5.96 -3.02
C TYR A 144 -18.90 4.64 -2.38
N GLY A 145 -19.87 3.79 -2.08
CA GLY A 145 -19.71 2.36 -1.88
C GLY A 145 -19.48 1.62 -3.19
N LEU A 146 -19.23 0.32 -3.08
CA LEU A 146 -18.97 -0.53 -4.25
C LEU A 146 -20.22 -0.60 -5.14
N PRO A 147 -20.14 -0.20 -6.41
CA PRO A 147 -21.27 -0.33 -7.33
C PRO A 147 -21.61 -1.80 -7.55
N PRO A 148 -22.92 -2.18 -7.62
CA PRO A 148 -23.34 -3.58 -7.78
C PRO A 148 -22.99 -4.16 -9.15
N ASP A 149 -22.77 -3.33 -10.16
CA ASP A 149 -22.41 -3.72 -11.53
C ASP A 149 -20.90 -3.74 -11.78
N LEU A 150 -20.09 -3.44 -10.76
CA LEU A 150 -18.63 -3.47 -10.89
C LEU A 150 -18.10 -4.89 -10.75
N VAL A 151 -17.49 -5.40 -11.81
CA VAL A 151 -16.82 -6.71 -11.84
C VAL A 151 -15.31 -6.50 -11.67
N GLN A 152 -14.75 -7.07 -10.63
CA GLN A 152 -13.30 -7.09 -10.40
C GLN A 152 -12.72 -8.40 -10.96
N VAL A 153 -11.66 -8.31 -11.73
CA VAL A 153 -11.02 -9.44 -12.40
C VAL A 153 -9.57 -9.58 -11.97
N ASP A 154 -9.22 -10.74 -11.44
CA ASP A 154 -7.84 -11.16 -11.23
C ASP A 154 -7.37 -11.90 -12.49
N LEU A 155 -6.55 -11.23 -13.29
CA LEU A 155 -6.08 -11.76 -14.57
C LEU A 155 -5.18 -12.98 -14.40
N GLY A 156 -4.53 -13.14 -13.26
CA GLY A 156 -3.74 -14.33 -12.92
C GLY A 156 -4.55 -15.62 -12.82
N GLN A 157 -5.88 -15.53 -12.66
CA GLN A 157 -6.79 -16.69 -12.74
C GLN A 157 -6.96 -17.22 -14.17
N PHE A 158 -6.67 -16.39 -15.17
CA PHE A 158 -6.83 -16.76 -16.60
C PHE A 158 -5.49 -17.20 -17.20
N ARG A 159 -4.39 -16.53 -16.83
CA ARG A 159 -3.05 -16.86 -17.33
C ARG A 159 -2.01 -16.60 -16.24
N SER A 160 -1.07 -17.53 -16.08
CA SER A 160 -0.02 -17.47 -15.06
C SER A 160 0.90 -16.25 -15.24
N GLU A 161 1.18 -15.86 -16.48
CA GLU A 161 1.99 -14.68 -16.83
C GLU A 161 1.33 -13.34 -16.44
N TRP A 162 0.02 -13.34 -16.16
CA TRP A 162 -0.73 -12.17 -15.67
C TRP A 162 -0.92 -12.17 -14.16
N ARG A 163 -0.22 -13.04 -13.45
CA ARG A 163 -0.31 -13.11 -11.98
C ARG A 163 -0.01 -11.75 -11.34
N GLY A 164 -0.86 -11.37 -10.39
CA GLY A 164 -0.76 -10.07 -9.70
C GLY A 164 -1.36 -8.89 -10.48
N GLN A 165 -1.77 -9.09 -11.75
CA GLN A 165 -2.48 -8.07 -12.51
C GLN A 165 -3.98 -8.17 -12.26
N ARG A 166 -4.60 -7.02 -12.01
CA ARG A 166 -6.04 -6.90 -11.78
C ARG A 166 -6.61 -5.81 -12.63
N THR A 167 -7.85 -5.98 -13.03
CA THR A 167 -8.65 -4.95 -13.69
C THR A 167 -10.06 -4.95 -13.13
N ALA A 168 -10.86 -3.95 -13.50
CA ALA A 168 -12.27 -3.90 -13.19
C ALA A 168 -13.04 -3.28 -14.37
N GLY A 169 -14.31 -3.59 -14.44
CA GLY A 169 -15.19 -3.09 -15.47
C GLY A 169 -16.64 -3.46 -15.19
N ARG A 170 -17.49 -3.29 -16.18
CA ARG A 170 -18.88 -3.79 -16.14
C ARG A 170 -19.13 -4.72 -17.31
N VAL A 171 -20.04 -5.66 -17.15
CA VAL A 171 -20.46 -6.53 -18.26
C VAL A 171 -21.54 -5.83 -19.07
N GLN A 172 -21.27 -5.67 -20.38
CA GLN A 172 -22.22 -5.13 -21.35
C GLN A 172 -22.25 -6.04 -22.58
N ASN A 173 -23.42 -6.54 -22.95
CA ASN A 173 -23.62 -7.46 -24.09
C ASN A 173 -22.67 -8.67 -24.05
N GLY A 174 -22.46 -9.26 -22.85
CA GLY A 174 -21.58 -10.41 -22.65
C GLY A 174 -20.09 -10.11 -22.62
N PHE A 175 -19.67 -8.85 -22.75
CA PHE A 175 -18.26 -8.44 -22.72
C PHE A 175 -17.96 -7.59 -21.49
N LEU A 176 -16.79 -7.80 -20.90
CA LEU A 176 -16.25 -6.90 -19.89
C LEU A 176 -15.78 -5.60 -20.60
N ARG A 177 -16.36 -4.48 -20.21
CA ARG A 177 -16.01 -3.15 -20.71
C ARG A 177 -15.39 -2.32 -19.60
N PRO A 178 -14.49 -1.35 -19.93
CA PRO A 178 -13.96 -0.42 -18.94
C PRO A 178 -15.10 0.24 -18.15
N TYR A 179 -14.88 0.40 -16.86
CA TYR A 179 -15.79 1.18 -16.01
C TYR A 179 -15.69 2.67 -16.31
N ASP A 180 -16.61 3.48 -15.79
CA ASP A 180 -16.50 4.93 -15.91
C ASP A 180 -15.23 5.43 -15.20
N ASP A 181 -14.55 6.37 -15.82
CA ASP A 181 -13.41 7.06 -15.23
C ASP A 181 -13.84 8.11 -14.20
N ARG A 182 -12.90 8.70 -13.50
CA ARG A 182 -13.15 9.74 -12.50
C ARG A 182 -14.04 10.86 -13.04
N ALA A 183 -13.73 11.38 -14.22
CA ALA A 183 -14.49 12.49 -14.81
C ALA A 183 -15.95 12.12 -15.03
N GLY A 184 -16.21 10.92 -15.53
CA GLY A 184 -17.58 10.41 -15.71
C GLY A 184 -18.31 10.20 -14.38
N ILE A 185 -17.62 9.68 -13.36
CA ILE A 185 -18.19 9.47 -12.03
C ILE A 185 -18.52 10.82 -11.37
N GLU A 186 -17.60 11.79 -11.41
CA GLU A 186 -17.82 13.14 -10.88
C GLU A 186 -18.92 13.91 -11.64
N ALA A 187 -19.14 13.58 -12.91
CA ALA A 187 -20.25 14.11 -13.72
C ALA A 187 -21.60 13.42 -13.42
N GLY A 188 -21.67 12.57 -12.38
CA GLY A 188 -22.94 11.98 -11.90
C GLY A 188 -23.33 10.65 -12.53
N LYS A 189 -22.48 9.97 -13.31
CA LYS A 189 -22.84 8.70 -13.95
C LYS A 189 -23.22 7.57 -12.97
N LEU A 190 -22.85 7.71 -11.69
CA LEU A 190 -23.18 6.74 -10.63
C LEU A 190 -24.37 7.18 -9.74
N GLU A 191 -24.95 8.35 -9.96
CA GLU A 191 -26.13 8.78 -9.21
C GLU A 191 -27.25 7.76 -9.33
N GLY A 192 -27.80 7.33 -8.19
CA GLY A 192 -28.85 6.30 -8.11
C GLY A 192 -28.41 4.87 -8.48
N LYS A 193 -27.14 4.65 -8.86
CA LYS A 193 -26.62 3.33 -9.28
C LYS A 193 -25.64 2.73 -8.29
N ALA A 194 -24.97 3.54 -7.51
CA ALA A 194 -24.04 3.11 -6.47
C ALA A 194 -24.49 3.63 -5.10
N PRO A 195 -24.29 2.88 -4.02
CA PRO A 195 -24.60 3.37 -2.68
C PRO A 195 -23.68 4.54 -2.34
N VAL A 196 -24.23 5.58 -1.69
CA VAL A 196 -23.45 6.68 -1.12
C VAL A 196 -23.35 6.45 0.38
N LEU A 197 -22.11 6.31 0.89
CA LEU A 197 -21.86 6.05 2.31
C LEU A 197 -21.92 7.34 3.14
N ALA A 198 -21.43 8.42 2.57
CA ALA A 198 -21.46 9.76 3.11
C ALA A 198 -21.23 10.81 2.02
N TRP A 199 -21.43 12.06 2.36
CA TRP A 199 -21.16 13.23 1.52
C TRP A 199 -20.06 14.05 2.19
N ALA A 200 -18.91 14.19 1.55
CA ALA A 200 -17.79 14.97 2.06
C ALA A 200 -17.99 16.47 1.77
N ALA A 201 -17.39 17.31 2.62
CA ALA A 201 -17.42 18.75 2.44
C ALA A 201 -16.39 19.24 1.40
N ASP A 202 -15.25 18.55 1.28
CA ASP A 202 -14.11 18.97 0.47
C ASP A 202 -13.75 17.92 -0.59
N PRO A 203 -13.82 18.26 -1.89
CA PRO A 203 -13.44 17.35 -2.98
C PRO A 203 -11.95 16.99 -2.97
N VAL A 204 -11.06 17.86 -2.49
CA VAL A 204 -9.63 17.59 -2.37
C VAL A 204 -9.40 16.55 -1.27
N ALA A 205 -10.04 16.69 -0.12
CA ALA A 205 -9.97 15.70 0.96
C ALA A 205 -10.52 14.35 0.52
N ALA A 206 -11.66 14.34 -0.22
CA ALA A 206 -12.23 13.11 -0.79
C ALA A 206 -11.30 12.45 -1.82
N PHE A 207 -10.59 13.22 -2.63
CA PHE A 207 -9.59 12.72 -3.55
C PHE A 207 -8.42 12.06 -2.81
N PHE A 208 -7.88 12.71 -1.79
CA PHE A 208 -6.78 12.13 -0.99
C PHE A 208 -7.22 10.92 -0.16
N LEU A 209 -8.48 10.88 0.32
CA LEU A 209 -9.06 9.68 0.90
C LEU A 209 -8.97 8.48 -0.05
N GLN A 210 -9.26 8.68 -1.34
CA GLN A 210 -9.15 7.61 -2.34
C GLN A 210 -7.70 7.18 -2.59
N ILE A 211 -6.73 8.10 -2.51
CA ILE A 211 -5.31 7.78 -2.61
C ILE A 211 -4.85 6.93 -1.41
N GLN A 212 -5.31 7.26 -0.21
CA GLN A 212 -4.96 6.53 1.02
C GLN A 212 -5.72 5.19 1.15
N GLY A 213 -6.89 5.06 0.52
CA GLY A 213 -7.69 3.84 0.49
C GLY A 213 -8.52 3.56 1.75
N SER A 214 -8.33 4.32 2.82
CA SER A 214 -9.12 4.28 4.05
C SER A 214 -9.14 5.65 4.71
N GLY A 215 -10.10 5.89 5.61
CA GLY A 215 -10.16 7.15 6.32
C GLY A 215 -11.31 7.25 7.31
N ARG A 216 -11.33 8.37 8.00
CA ARG A 216 -12.28 8.74 9.05
C ARG A 216 -13.12 9.91 8.56
N ILE A 217 -14.43 9.78 8.63
CA ILE A 217 -15.38 10.84 8.26
C ILE A 217 -16.07 11.29 9.54
N GLU A 218 -15.75 12.50 9.98
CA GLU A 218 -16.40 13.15 11.11
C GLU A 218 -17.76 13.66 10.63
N LEU A 219 -18.82 13.07 11.17
CA LEU A 219 -20.17 13.37 10.71
C LEU A 219 -20.70 14.64 11.37
N ALA A 220 -21.22 15.55 10.55
CA ALA A 220 -21.78 16.82 11.03
C ALA A 220 -23.02 16.63 11.91
N GLU A 221 -23.70 15.50 11.80
CA GLU A 221 -24.77 15.05 12.71
C GLU A 221 -24.26 14.39 13.98
N GLY A 222 -22.94 14.33 14.15
CA GLY A 222 -22.26 13.69 15.28
C GLY A 222 -21.81 12.27 14.97
N GLY A 223 -20.72 11.87 15.62
CA GLY A 223 -20.12 10.56 15.47
C GLY A 223 -19.06 10.47 14.37
N LEU A 224 -18.53 9.27 14.21
CA LEU A 224 -17.42 8.94 13.30
C LEU A 224 -17.81 7.78 12.39
N LEU A 225 -17.73 7.99 11.09
CA LEU A 225 -17.81 6.91 10.10
C LEU A 225 -16.40 6.55 9.66
N ARG A 226 -16.06 5.27 9.75
CA ARG A 226 -14.81 4.76 9.21
C ARG A 226 -15.07 4.06 7.89
N VAL A 227 -14.23 4.37 6.90
CA VAL A 227 -14.33 3.78 5.57
C VAL A 227 -13.02 3.13 5.18
N GLY A 228 -13.10 2.03 4.44
CA GLY A 228 -11.95 1.32 3.91
C GLY A 228 -12.19 0.88 2.48
N PHE A 229 -11.13 0.56 1.79
CA PHE A 229 -11.13 0.12 0.40
C PHE A 229 -12.10 -1.04 0.16
N ALA A 230 -12.96 -0.93 -0.84
CA ALA A 230 -13.85 -1.98 -1.32
C ALA A 230 -13.53 -2.42 -2.76
N GLY A 231 -13.05 -1.49 -3.58
CA GLY A 231 -12.70 -1.74 -4.97
C GLY A 231 -12.28 -0.47 -5.70
N GLN A 232 -11.92 -0.62 -6.95
CA GLN A 232 -11.56 0.50 -7.82
C GLN A 232 -12.13 0.27 -9.23
N ASN A 233 -12.24 1.35 -10.01
CA ASN A 233 -12.84 1.32 -11.34
C ASN A 233 -11.98 0.67 -12.43
N GLY A 234 -10.79 0.15 -12.12
CA GLY A 234 -9.90 -0.53 -13.07
C GLY A 234 -9.04 0.38 -13.95
N HIS A 235 -9.20 1.69 -13.87
CA HIS A 235 -8.33 2.63 -14.58
C HIS A 235 -6.97 2.76 -13.90
N PRO A 236 -5.89 3.01 -14.66
CA PRO A 236 -4.56 3.20 -14.10
C PRO A 236 -4.51 4.47 -13.23
N TYR A 237 -3.72 4.39 -12.16
CA TYR A 237 -3.43 5.53 -11.31
C TYR A 237 -2.47 6.50 -11.98
N THR A 238 -2.80 7.78 -11.98
CA THR A 238 -1.93 8.88 -12.39
C THR A 238 -1.62 9.77 -11.20
N ALA A 239 -0.34 9.90 -10.86
CA ALA A 239 0.11 10.79 -9.81
C ALA A 239 0.00 12.26 -10.28
N ILE A 240 -0.89 13.03 -9.65
CA ILE A 240 -1.10 14.45 -10.04
C ILE A 240 0.17 15.31 -9.85
N GLY A 241 1.05 14.95 -8.92
CA GLY A 241 2.35 15.60 -8.75
C GLY A 241 3.24 15.45 -9.98
N ARG A 242 3.21 14.29 -10.66
CA ARG A 242 3.92 14.11 -11.92
C ARG A 242 3.36 15.02 -13.01
N VAL A 243 2.05 15.16 -13.08
CA VAL A 243 1.40 16.06 -14.04
C VAL A 243 1.82 17.51 -13.81
N LEU A 244 1.93 17.96 -12.55
CA LEU A 244 2.40 19.30 -12.22
C LEU A 244 3.87 19.52 -12.61
N ILE A 245 4.73 18.50 -12.45
CA ILE A 245 6.12 18.56 -12.95
C ILE A 245 6.14 18.69 -14.48
N GLU A 246 5.38 17.85 -15.18
CA GLU A 246 5.29 17.85 -16.65
C GLU A 246 4.75 19.18 -17.20
N ARG A 247 3.88 19.87 -16.45
CA ARG A 247 3.37 21.22 -16.76
C ARG A 247 4.32 22.34 -16.35
N GLY A 248 5.43 22.04 -15.67
CA GLY A 248 6.37 23.05 -15.15
C GLY A 248 5.83 23.87 -13.99
N ALA A 249 4.74 23.41 -13.34
CA ALA A 249 4.10 24.11 -12.23
C ALA A 249 4.79 23.86 -10.87
N LEU A 250 5.47 22.73 -10.74
CA LEU A 250 6.30 22.39 -9.56
C LEU A 250 7.60 21.71 -9.99
N ALA A 251 8.68 21.99 -9.27
CA ALA A 251 9.92 21.22 -9.40
C ALA A 251 9.74 19.83 -8.78
N ARG A 252 10.52 18.84 -9.24
CA ARG A 252 10.44 17.45 -8.76
C ARG A 252 10.66 17.35 -7.23
N GLU A 253 11.54 18.17 -6.71
CA GLU A 253 11.95 18.22 -5.31
C GLU A 253 10.86 18.81 -4.41
N GLU A 254 10.00 19.66 -4.97
CA GLU A 254 8.89 20.30 -4.26
C GLU A 254 7.66 19.40 -4.13
N VAL A 255 7.58 18.30 -4.90
CA VAL A 255 6.38 17.44 -4.89
C VAL A 255 6.29 16.63 -3.60
N THR A 256 5.61 17.22 -2.63
CA THR A 256 5.18 16.61 -1.36
C THR A 256 3.68 16.73 -1.19
N MET A 257 3.06 15.94 -0.33
CA MET A 257 1.61 16.01 -0.07
C MET A 257 1.17 17.42 0.39
N PRO A 258 1.84 18.08 1.34
CA PRO A 258 1.49 19.45 1.74
C PRO A 258 1.57 20.44 0.58
N ARG A 259 2.62 20.37 -0.25
CA ARG A 259 2.79 21.27 -1.40
C ARG A 259 1.72 21.04 -2.48
N LEU A 260 1.33 19.78 -2.70
CA LEU A 260 0.22 19.46 -3.62
C LEU A 260 -1.10 20.04 -3.09
N LYS A 261 -1.41 19.87 -1.81
CA LYS A 261 -2.61 20.46 -1.20
C LYS A 261 -2.60 21.98 -1.28
N GLN A 262 -1.45 22.59 -1.01
CA GLN A 262 -1.25 24.03 -1.12
C GLN A 262 -1.50 24.50 -2.57
N TRP A 263 -0.91 23.84 -3.57
CA TRP A 263 -1.12 24.19 -4.97
C TRP A 263 -2.60 24.10 -5.36
N LEU A 264 -3.31 23.04 -4.94
CA LEU A 264 -4.74 22.89 -5.20
C LEU A 264 -5.57 24.01 -4.57
N ALA A 265 -5.20 24.47 -3.38
CA ALA A 265 -5.86 25.60 -2.70
C ALA A 265 -5.57 26.94 -3.38
N GLU A 266 -4.35 27.14 -3.88
CA GLU A 266 -3.92 28.35 -4.61
C GLU A 266 -4.52 28.43 -6.03
N ASN A 267 -4.93 27.27 -6.61
CA ASN A 267 -5.40 27.17 -7.99
C ASN A 267 -6.80 26.50 -8.07
N PRO A 268 -7.84 27.06 -7.41
CA PRO A 268 -9.14 26.42 -7.28
C PRO A 268 -9.88 26.18 -8.62
N THR A 269 -9.60 26.99 -9.65
CA THR A 269 -10.18 26.82 -10.98
C THR A 269 -9.54 25.70 -11.79
N GLU A 270 -8.25 25.40 -11.56
CA GLU A 270 -7.50 24.35 -12.24
C GLU A 270 -7.55 23.01 -11.48
N ALA A 271 -7.76 23.05 -10.17
CA ALA A 271 -7.76 21.88 -9.30
C ALA A 271 -8.69 20.76 -9.79
N PRO A 272 -9.95 20.99 -10.19
CA PRO A 272 -10.82 19.91 -10.67
C PRO A 272 -10.27 19.22 -11.93
N ALA A 273 -9.72 19.99 -12.86
CA ALA A 273 -9.13 19.43 -14.08
C ALA A 273 -7.88 18.59 -13.76
N LEU A 274 -7.03 19.08 -12.86
CA LEU A 274 -5.85 18.33 -12.41
C LEU A 274 -6.22 17.02 -11.71
N LEU A 275 -7.21 17.03 -10.81
CA LEU A 275 -7.64 15.82 -10.11
C LEU A 275 -8.18 14.76 -11.09
N ARG A 276 -8.85 15.16 -12.17
CA ARG A 276 -9.38 14.27 -13.23
C ARG A 276 -8.33 13.65 -14.12
N GLU A 277 -7.09 14.13 -14.14
CA GLU A 277 -5.97 13.44 -14.79
C GLU A 277 -5.75 12.04 -14.19
N ASN A 278 -6.04 11.88 -12.90
CA ASN A 278 -6.09 10.56 -12.31
C ASN A 278 -7.46 9.89 -12.58
N LYS A 279 -7.53 9.07 -13.63
CA LYS A 279 -8.74 8.35 -14.04
C LYS A 279 -9.17 7.28 -13.05
N SER A 280 -8.26 6.82 -12.18
CA SER A 280 -8.57 5.84 -11.13
C SER A 280 -9.53 6.43 -10.10
N PHE A 281 -10.54 5.65 -9.72
CA PHE A 281 -11.52 6.00 -8.69
C PHE A 281 -11.69 4.83 -7.72
N VAL A 282 -11.62 5.12 -6.41
CA VAL A 282 -11.73 4.11 -5.34
C VAL A 282 -13.13 4.15 -4.73
N PHE A 283 -13.70 2.98 -4.55
CA PHE A 283 -14.96 2.72 -3.84
C PHE A 283 -14.68 2.21 -2.44
N PHE A 284 -15.55 2.56 -1.50
CA PHE A 284 -15.36 2.27 -0.09
C PHE A 284 -16.40 1.31 0.47
N ARG A 285 -16.12 0.79 1.64
CA ARG A 285 -17.08 0.12 2.52
C ARG A 285 -16.98 0.73 3.90
N GLU A 286 -18.06 0.68 4.64
CA GLU A 286 -18.02 1.02 6.06
C GLU A 286 -17.21 -0.03 6.81
N ILE A 287 -16.38 0.44 7.73
CA ILE A 287 -15.69 -0.42 8.68
C ILE A 287 -16.50 -0.32 9.99
N ALA A 288 -17.17 -1.42 10.33
CA ALA A 288 -17.90 -1.48 11.59
C ALA A 288 -16.96 -1.22 12.78
N PRO A 289 -17.39 -0.51 13.81
CA PRO A 289 -16.67 -0.46 15.07
C PRO A 289 -16.40 -1.91 15.51
N SER A 290 -15.15 -2.22 15.91
CA SER A 290 -14.85 -3.56 16.37
C SER A 290 -15.75 -3.88 17.57
N ALA A 291 -16.66 -4.85 17.43
CA ALA A 291 -17.51 -5.32 18.50
C ALA A 291 -16.70 -5.93 19.67
N ASN A 292 -15.40 -6.18 19.47
CA ASN A 292 -14.45 -6.72 20.44
C ASN A 292 -13.61 -5.65 21.15
N THR A 293 -14.14 -4.42 21.32
CA THR A 293 -13.42 -3.37 22.07
C THR A 293 -13.06 -3.79 23.51
N ALA A 294 -13.82 -4.66 24.13
CA ALA A 294 -13.50 -5.19 25.46
C ALA A 294 -12.34 -6.22 25.41
N THR A 295 -12.33 -7.13 24.43
CA THR A 295 -11.27 -8.15 24.28
C THR A 295 -10.00 -7.54 23.66
N ALA A 296 -10.13 -6.53 22.80
CA ALA A 296 -8.99 -5.81 22.23
C ALA A 296 -8.26 -4.95 23.28
N ARG A 297 -8.97 -4.41 24.27
CA ARG A 297 -8.35 -3.69 25.40
C ARG A 297 -7.47 -4.59 26.28
N THR A 298 -7.82 -5.87 26.41
CA THR A 298 -7.05 -6.84 27.20
C THR A 298 -5.80 -7.35 26.48
N VAL A 299 -5.70 -7.21 25.16
CA VAL A 299 -4.59 -7.78 24.36
C VAL A 299 -3.65 -6.69 23.81
N GLY A 300 -3.86 -5.40 24.16
CA GLY A 300 -3.00 -4.29 23.69
C GLY A 300 -3.08 -4.03 22.17
N ALA A 301 -4.06 -4.60 21.48
CA ALA A 301 -4.32 -4.28 20.09
C ALA A 301 -4.85 -2.85 19.99
N GLN A 302 -4.35 -2.06 19.05
CA GLN A 302 -4.96 -0.77 18.71
C GLN A 302 -6.28 -1.04 17.97
N PRO A 303 -7.46 -0.90 18.60
CA PRO A 303 -8.73 -1.27 17.97
C PRO A 303 -9.14 -0.32 16.85
N ASP A 304 -8.44 0.78 16.67
CA ASP A 304 -8.85 1.93 15.86
C ASP A 304 -8.05 2.14 14.55
N GLY A 305 -7.15 1.23 14.16
CA GLY A 305 -6.45 1.30 12.88
C GLY A 305 -7.34 0.86 11.70
N PRO A 306 -7.12 1.37 10.47
CA PRO A 306 -7.77 0.85 9.28
C PRO A 306 -7.38 -0.61 9.06
N LEU A 307 -8.23 -1.39 8.36
CA LEU A 307 -7.90 -2.76 8.02
C LEU A 307 -6.94 -2.78 6.84
N GLY A 308 -5.74 -3.32 7.06
CA GLY A 308 -4.78 -3.59 6.00
C GLY A 308 -5.18 -4.77 5.12
N ALA A 309 -4.37 -5.05 4.10
CA ALA A 309 -4.60 -6.15 3.15
C ALA A 309 -4.56 -7.54 3.80
N GLN A 310 -3.96 -7.67 4.98
CA GLN A 310 -4.01 -8.89 5.80
C GLN A 310 -5.39 -9.10 6.45
N GLY A 311 -6.28 -8.10 6.42
CA GLY A 311 -7.58 -8.11 7.10
C GLY A 311 -7.49 -7.86 8.61
N LEU A 312 -6.42 -7.24 9.07
CA LEU A 312 -6.15 -6.87 10.46
C LEU A 312 -6.01 -5.36 10.60
N PRO A 313 -6.32 -4.79 11.78
CA PRO A 313 -6.05 -3.38 12.06
C PRO A 313 -4.56 -3.06 11.94
N LEU A 314 -4.25 -1.97 11.28
CA LEU A 314 -2.88 -1.46 11.14
C LEU A 314 -2.43 -0.76 12.43
N SER A 315 -1.14 -0.92 12.74
CA SER A 315 -0.50 -0.30 13.91
C SER A 315 0.43 0.84 13.45
N PRO A 316 0.25 2.08 13.96
CA PRO A 316 1.10 3.21 13.61
C PRO A 316 2.59 2.92 13.86
N GLY A 317 3.44 3.20 12.87
CA GLY A 317 4.87 2.97 12.92
C GLY A 317 5.30 1.51 13.05
N ARG A 318 4.37 0.54 12.93
CA ARG A 318 4.64 -0.91 13.02
C ARG A 318 4.08 -1.70 11.85
N SER A 319 3.15 -1.16 11.07
CA SER A 319 2.62 -1.79 9.86
C SER A 319 3.29 -1.22 8.61
N LEU A 320 3.66 -2.10 7.70
CA LEU A 320 4.32 -1.78 6.43
C LEU A 320 3.48 -2.31 5.27
N ALA A 321 3.18 -1.45 4.31
CA ALA A 321 2.66 -1.87 3.02
C ALA A 321 3.81 -2.30 2.12
N VAL A 322 3.68 -3.46 1.46
CA VAL A 322 4.73 -4.09 0.66
C VAL A 322 4.20 -4.58 -0.70
N ASP A 323 5.09 -4.92 -1.61
CA ASP A 323 4.71 -5.57 -2.87
C ASP A 323 4.39 -7.06 -2.62
N ARG A 324 3.10 -7.39 -2.75
CA ARG A 324 2.60 -8.77 -2.56
C ARG A 324 3.07 -9.76 -3.62
N THR A 325 3.65 -9.31 -4.70
CA THR A 325 4.24 -10.23 -5.69
C THR A 325 5.53 -10.86 -5.17
N HIS A 326 6.17 -10.22 -4.18
CA HIS A 326 7.41 -10.67 -3.56
C HIS A 326 7.25 -11.13 -2.12
N LEU A 327 6.35 -10.51 -1.35
CA LEU A 327 6.22 -10.73 0.09
C LEU A 327 4.81 -11.21 0.49
N ALA A 328 4.77 -12.20 1.38
CA ALA A 328 3.52 -12.60 2.03
C ALA A 328 3.12 -11.62 3.14
N MET A 329 1.81 -11.57 3.42
CA MET A 329 1.31 -10.78 4.54
C MET A 329 1.59 -11.45 5.88
N GLY A 330 1.86 -10.63 6.89
CA GLY A 330 2.13 -11.07 8.26
C GLY A 330 3.59 -11.33 8.58
N LEU A 331 4.50 -11.13 7.61
CA LEU A 331 5.93 -11.31 7.83
C LEU A 331 6.50 -10.23 8.75
N PRO A 332 7.28 -10.59 9.77
CA PRO A 332 8.09 -9.65 10.52
C PRO A 332 9.25 -9.15 9.65
N VAL A 333 9.45 -7.84 9.69
CA VAL A 333 10.43 -7.12 8.88
C VAL A 333 11.25 -6.20 9.78
N TRP A 334 12.57 -6.21 9.69
CA TRP A 334 13.39 -5.14 10.24
C TRP A 334 13.60 -4.07 9.19
N LEU A 335 13.11 -2.88 9.44
CA LEU A 335 13.31 -1.71 8.58
C LEU A 335 14.46 -0.85 9.11
N ALA A 336 15.38 -0.45 8.25
CA ALA A 336 16.40 0.56 8.50
C ALA A 336 16.29 1.64 7.41
N ALA A 337 15.72 2.77 7.78
CA ALA A 337 15.49 3.94 6.93
C ALA A 337 15.64 5.23 7.73
N SER A 338 15.26 6.34 7.13
CA SER A 338 15.04 7.61 7.83
C SER A 338 13.58 8.02 7.71
N ARG A 339 13.15 8.91 8.58
CA ARG A 339 11.87 9.60 8.51
C ARG A 339 12.07 11.10 8.72
N PRO A 340 11.14 11.94 8.27
CA PRO A 340 11.18 13.37 8.58
C PRO A 340 11.25 13.61 10.09
N GLY A 341 12.10 14.54 10.52
CA GLY A 341 12.10 15.04 11.90
C GLY A 341 10.81 15.80 12.22
N ASN A 342 10.53 16.04 13.49
CA ASN A 342 9.33 16.72 13.99
C ASN A 342 9.35 18.23 13.71
N GLY A 343 9.56 18.62 12.45
CA GLY A 343 9.39 20.01 12.01
C GLY A 343 8.01 20.17 11.39
N SER A 344 7.28 21.19 11.80
CA SER A 344 5.95 21.56 11.25
C SER A 344 5.98 21.93 9.77
N HIS A 345 7.13 21.86 9.11
CA HIS A 345 7.32 22.10 7.68
C HIS A 345 8.28 21.06 7.11
N PRO A 346 7.98 20.47 5.93
CA PRO A 346 8.92 19.61 5.21
C PRO A 346 10.23 20.37 4.97
N GLY A 347 11.35 19.80 5.42
CA GLY A 347 12.69 20.38 5.20
C GLY A 347 13.30 21.19 6.34
N ASN A 348 12.59 21.46 7.45
CA ASN A 348 13.12 22.25 8.57
C ASN A 348 13.67 21.44 9.75
N GLY A 349 13.67 20.12 9.70
CA GLY A 349 14.25 19.26 10.73
C GLY A 349 15.21 18.25 10.11
N ALA A 350 16.29 17.93 10.81
CA ALA A 350 17.15 16.82 10.42
C ALA A 350 16.32 15.51 10.42
N ASP A 351 16.54 14.68 9.41
CA ASP A 351 15.93 13.35 9.34
C ASP A 351 16.30 12.53 10.57
N LEU A 352 15.34 11.78 11.07
CA LEU A 352 15.52 10.91 12.22
C LEU A 352 15.65 9.45 11.75
N PRO A 353 16.51 8.65 12.41
CA PRO A 353 16.58 7.22 12.11
C PRO A 353 15.23 6.53 12.33
N LEU A 354 14.89 5.62 11.41
CA LEU A 354 13.73 4.74 11.49
C LEU A 354 14.23 3.29 11.43
N ASN A 355 14.78 2.82 12.55
CA ASN A 355 15.28 1.46 12.69
C ASN A 355 14.34 0.70 13.63
N ARG A 356 13.46 -0.15 13.08
CA ARG A 356 12.45 -0.81 13.91
C ARG A 356 11.87 -2.09 13.32
N LEU A 357 11.33 -2.90 14.22
CA LEU A 357 10.52 -4.07 13.86
C LEU A 357 9.16 -3.63 13.32
N MET A 358 8.82 -4.12 12.14
CA MET A 358 7.56 -3.87 11.46
C MET A 358 6.92 -5.17 10.97
N LEU A 359 5.68 -5.11 10.53
CA LEU A 359 4.96 -6.23 9.93
C LEU A 359 4.48 -5.87 8.53
N ALA A 360 4.65 -6.77 7.58
CA ALA A 360 4.07 -6.67 6.25
C ALA A 360 2.56 -6.96 6.32
N GLN A 361 1.73 -5.94 6.60
CA GLN A 361 0.29 -6.11 6.83
C GLN A 361 -0.59 -5.46 5.77
N ASP A 362 0.01 -4.69 4.88
CA ASP A 362 -0.74 -3.94 3.87
C ASP A 362 -0.04 -3.95 2.51
N THR A 363 -0.73 -3.43 1.50
CA THR A 363 -0.23 -3.27 0.13
C THR A 363 -0.91 -2.08 -0.55
N GLY A 364 -0.28 -1.55 -1.58
CA GLY A 364 -0.85 -0.47 -2.37
C GLY A 364 -0.52 -0.61 -3.86
N GLY A 365 -1.34 0.00 -4.72
CA GLY A 365 -1.14 -0.04 -6.17
C GLY A 365 0.19 0.56 -6.63
N ALA A 366 0.72 1.53 -5.89
CA ALA A 366 2.01 2.18 -6.13
C ALA A 366 3.21 1.48 -5.45
N ILE A 367 2.96 0.44 -4.63
CA ILE A 367 4.00 -0.27 -3.91
C ILE A 367 4.49 -1.43 -4.77
N ARG A 368 5.54 -1.19 -5.54
CA ARG A 368 6.11 -2.14 -6.50
C ARG A 368 7.63 -2.26 -6.35
N GLY A 369 8.12 -3.49 -6.39
CA GLY A 369 9.55 -3.83 -6.31
C GLY A 369 9.95 -4.51 -5.02
N GLY A 370 11.11 -5.20 -5.07
CA GLY A 370 11.62 -6.04 -3.98
C GLY A 370 11.96 -5.23 -2.73
N VAL A 371 12.65 -4.09 -2.88
CA VAL A 371 13.00 -3.20 -1.75
C VAL A 371 12.14 -1.94 -1.83
N ARG A 372 10.88 -2.07 -1.43
CA ARG A 372 9.88 -1.00 -1.41
C ARG A 372 8.92 -1.19 -0.23
N GLY A 373 8.69 -0.14 0.53
CA GLY A 373 7.73 -0.17 1.63
C GLY A 373 7.06 1.18 1.83
N ASP A 374 5.85 1.15 2.40
CA ASP A 374 5.09 2.32 2.79
C ASP A 374 4.69 2.19 4.26
N VAL A 375 5.16 3.10 5.12
CA VAL A 375 4.99 3.01 6.57
C VAL A 375 3.66 3.64 6.97
N PHE A 376 2.84 2.90 7.70
CA PHE A 376 1.60 3.42 8.28
C PHE A 376 1.89 4.28 9.51
N TRP A 377 1.48 5.55 9.51
CA TRP A 377 1.76 6.49 10.59
C TRP A 377 0.56 6.76 11.52
N GLY A 378 -0.60 6.13 11.27
CA GLY A 378 -1.80 6.36 12.05
C GLY A 378 -2.69 7.44 11.45
N HIS A 379 -3.25 8.32 12.28
CA HIS A 379 -4.15 9.39 11.88
C HIS A 379 -3.80 10.71 12.58
N GLY A 380 -4.38 11.81 12.12
CA GLY A 380 -4.18 13.14 12.67
C GLY A 380 -3.02 13.90 12.01
N LEU A 381 -2.83 15.16 12.44
CA LEU A 381 -1.92 16.11 11.79
C LEU A 381 -0.44 15.66 11.81
N GLU A 382 0.02 15.04 12.90
CA GLU A 382 1.39 14.54 12.99
C GLU A 382 1.62 13.39 12.01
N ALA A 383 0.69 12.42 11.95
CA ALA A 383 0.76 11.30 11.01
C ALA A 383 0.74 11.78 9.55
N GLU A 384 -0.11 12.76 9.25
CA GLU A 384 -0.18 13.40 7.93
C GLU A 384 1.14 14.10 7.57
N ALA A 385 1.71 14.87 8.50
CA ALA A 385 2.95 15.60 8.27
C ALA A 385 4.13 14.65 7.99
N ILE A 386 4.27 13.59 8.80
CA ILE A 386 5.33 12.59 8.61
C ILE A 386 5.11 11.82 7.30
N ALA A 387 3.91 11.29 7.10
CA ALA A 387 3.58 10.49 5.91
C ALA A 387 3.73 11.30 4.62
N GLY A 388 3.26 12.54 4.63
CA GLY A 388 3.30 13.42 3.46
C GLY A 388 4.70 13.84 3.03
N ALA A 389 5.66 13.87 3.96
CA ALA A 389 7.05 14.24 3.70
C ALA A 389 7.99 13.02 3.57
N MET A 390 7.56 11.81 3.97
CA MET A 390 8.43 10.63 3.96
C MET A 390 8.67 10.12 2.55
N LYS A 391 9.90 10.28 2.06
CA LYS A 391 10.40 9.76 0.79
C LYS A 391 11.91 9.50 0.93
N HIS A 392 12.26 8.42 1.60
CA HIS A 392 13.62 8.17 2.05
C HIS A 392 14.17 6.86 1.50
N ALA A 393 15.46 6.82 1.24
CA ALA A 393 16.17 5.58 0.99
C ALA A 393 16.22 4.72 2.25
N GLY A 394 16.18 3.40 2.07
CA GLY A 394 16.25 2.48 3.19
C GLY A 394 16.54 1.06 2.75
N ARG A 395 16.73 0.21 3.72
CA ARG A 395 16.97 -1.23 3.58
C ARG A 395 16.07 -1.98 4.52
N TYR A 396 15.77 -3.23 4.20
CA TYR A 396 15.06 -4.06 5.14
C TYR A 396 15.49 -5.52 5.08
N TRP A 397 15.21 -6.24 6.16
CA TRP A 397 15.46 -7.65 6.34
C TRP A 397 14.18 -8.34 6.71
N LEU A 398 13.93 -9.51 6.13
CA LEU A 398 12.89 -10.41 6.62
C LEU A 398 13.44 -11.19 7.81
N LEU A 399 12.62 -11.35 8.82
CA LEU A 399 12.91 -12.23 9.94
C LEU A 399 12.18 -13.56 9.66
N LEU A 400 12.92 -14.58 9.23
CA LEU A 400 12.38 -15.87 8.84
C LEU A 400 12.73 -16.92 9.90
N PRO A 401 11.88 -17.93 10.13
CA PRO A 401 12.26 -19.08 10.96
C PRO A 401 13.60 -19.65 10.50
N ARG A 402 14.47 -20.01 11.45
CA ARG A 402 15.84 -20.50 11.14
C ARG A 402 15.86 -21.63 10.12
N ALA A 403 14.90 -22.58 10.24
CA ALA A 403 14.76 -23.70 9.31
C ALA A 403 14.44 -23.27 7.86
N VAL A 404 13.91 -22.05 7.68
CA VAL A 404 13.54 -21.47 6.38
C VAL A 404 14.64 -20.60 5.82
N ALA A 405 15.25 -19.76 6.67
CA ALA A 405 16.23 -18.76 6.27
C ALA A 405 17.43 -19.38 5.52
N GLY A 406 17.92 -20.53 5.98
CA GLY A 406 19.05 -21.24 5.35
C GLY A 406 18.77 -21.71 3.92
N ARG A 407 17.50 -22.04 3.62
CA ARG A 407 17.08 -22.46 2.27
C ARG A 407 16.80 -21.27 1.36
N ALA A 408 16.17 -20.24 1.91
CA ALA A 408 15.80 -19.05 1.16
C ALA A 408 17.00 -18.26 0.63
N ALA A 409 18.13 -18.28 1.37
CA ALA A 409 19.35 -17.57 1.00
C ALA A 409 20.25 -18.32 0.01
N GLY A 410 19.97 -19.60 -0.26
CA GLY A 410 20.79 -20.46 -1.15
C GLY A 410 20.24 -20.68 -2.56
N GLN A 411 19.04 -20.16 -2.89
CA GLN A 411 18.44 -20.37 -4.22
C GLN A 411 18.54 -19.11 -5.08
N PRO A 412 19.24 -19.17 -6.24
CA PRO A 412 19.07 -18.15 -7.27
C PRO A 412 17.65 -18.26 -7.83
N GLN A 413 16.89 -17.21 -7.72
CA GLN A 413 15.55 -17.15 -8.31
C GLN A 413 15.68 -16.84 -9.81
N SER A 414 15.24 -17.78 -10.62
CA SER A 414 15.12 -17.67 -12.09
C SER A 414 13.92 -16.85 -12.51
#